data_be3f86399f2c3a966d9ca60fa514f434
#
_entry.id   be3f86399f2c3a966d9ca60fa514f434
#
_cell.length_a   1.000
_cell.length_b   1.000
_cell.length_c   1.000
_cell.angle_alpha   90.00
_cell.angle_beta   90.00
_cell.angle_gamma   90.00
#
_symmetry.space_group_name_H-M   'P 1'
#
loop_
_entity.id
_entity.type
_entity.pdbx_description
1 polymer ?
#
loop_
_entity_poly.entity_id
_entity_poly.type
_entity_poly.pdbx_seq_one_letter_code
_entity_poly.pdbx_strand_id
1 'polypeptide(L)'
;TCMRNLLTFVVIFMKPIFPIEFMGSGKSTLGAALGRATGMTFIDLDSYIERRFHANVRDLFARYGEAGFRDIERRMLAEVSAFEDVLVACGGGTPCFFDNMDVMNRSGLTVMLDAPEECLFGRLKVGRNRRPLIARLSDEELRAYIGEALARRMPYYGRAAVRFPSHMLEN
;
A
#
# COMPACT_ATOMS: atom_id res chain seq x y z
N THR A 1 21.05 -26.46 -10.08
CA THR A 1 20.98 -25.01 -9.83
C THR A 1 19.79 -24.38 -10.57
N CYS A 2 19.53 -24.77 -11.84
CA CYS A 2 18.44 -24.21 -12.65
C CYS A 2 17.04 -24.55 -12.11
N MET A 3 16.79 -25.80 -11.71
CA MET A 3 15.52 -26.23 -11.12
C MET A 3 15.20 -25.53 -9.79
N ARG A 4 16.22 -25.25 -8.97
CA ARG A 4 16.04 -24.53 -7.70
C ARG A 4 15.60 -23.09 -7.92
N ASN A 5 16.14 -22.43 -8.95
CA ASN A 5 15.73 -21.07 -9.34
C ASN A 5 14.31 -21.06 -9.94
N LEU A 6 13.95 -22.09 -10.72
CA LEU A 6 12.63 -22.22 -11.31
C LEU A 6 11.54 -22.44 -10.24
N LEU A 7 11.80 -23.33 -9.25
CA LEU A 7 10.91 -23.56 -8.12
C LEU A 7 10.75 -22.32 -7.23
N THR A 8 11.84 -21.61 -6.98
CA THR A 8 11.81 -20.32 -6.24
C THR A 8 11.01 -19.28 -7.02
N PHE A 9 11.17 -19.24 -8.34
CA PHE A 9 10.42 -18.33 -9.20
C PHE A 9 8.92 -18.66 -9.21
N VAL A 10 8.55 -19.93 -9.35
CA VAL A 10 7.16 -20.41 -9.32
C VAL A 10 6.51 -20.14 -7.95
N VAL A 11 7.21 -20.37 -6.83
CA VAL A 11 6.69 -20.12 -5.48
C VAL A 11 6.49 -18.63 -5.23
N ILE A 12 7.30 -17.75 -5.82
CA ILE A 12 7.12 -16.29 -5.73
C ILE A 12 5.88 -15.85 -6.52
N PHE A 13 5.61 -16.46 -7.68
CA PHE A 13 4.45 -16.12 -8.51
C PHE A 13 3.09 -16.56 -7.96
N MET A 14 3.06 -17.48 -6.99
CA MET A 14 1.80 -17.96 -6.39
C MET A 14 1.41 -17.16 -5.13
N LYS A 15 2.35 -16.41 -4.54
CA LYS A 15 2.08 -15.66 -3.30
C LYS A 15 1.65 -14.22 -3.60
N PRO A 16 0.81 -13.62 -2.74
CA PRO A 16 0.47 -12.20 -2.84
C PRO A 16 1.71 -11.30 -2.85
N ILE A 17 1.63 -10.21 -3.60
CA ILE A 17 2.60 -9.10 -3.50
C ILE A 17 1.90 -7.92 -2.85
N PHE A 18 2.51 -7.34 -1.81
CA PHE A 18 1.99 -6.20 -1.07
C PHE A 18 2.88 -4.98 -1.28
N PRO A 19 2.54 -4.07 -2.21
CA PRO A 19 3.18 -2.77 -2.28
C PRO A 19 2.84 -1.95 -1.03
N ILE A 20 3.87 -1.51 -0.33
CA ILE A 20 3.77 -0.66 0.86
C ILE A 20 4.26 0.73 0.47
N GLU A 21 3.43 1.74 0.67
CA GLU A 21 3.75 3.06 0.19
C GLU A 21 3.15 4.19 1.01
N PHE A 22 3.81 5.33 0.95
CA PHE A 22 3.22 6.60 1.34
C PHE A 22 2.34 7.16 0.20
N MET A 23 1.31 7.96 0.55
CA MET A 23 0.50 8.59 -0.48
C MET A 23 1.37 9.39 -1.47
N GLY A 24 1.13 9.20 -2.75
CA GLY A 24 1.92 9.86 -3.82
C GLY A 24 3.16 9.09 -4.29
N SER A 25 3.48 7.92 -3.73
CA SER A 25 4.65 7.12 -4.15
C SER A 25 4.46 6.38 -5.48
N GLY A 26 3.22 6.25 -5.99
CA GLY A 26 2.98 5.67 -7.32
C GLY A 26 2.27 4.32 -7.36
N LYS A 27 1.45 3.99 -6.34
CA LYS A 27 0.70 2.72 -6.22
C LYS A 27 -0.02 2.28 -7.50
N SER A 28 -0.81 3.16 -8.09
CA SER A 28 -1.59 2.84 -9.29
C SER A 28 -0.68 2.55 -10.49
N THR A 29 0.43 3.26 -10.61
CA THR A 29 1.42 3.07 -11.70
C THR A 29 2.12 1.72 -11.53
N LEU A 30 2.60 1.42 -10.31
CA LEU A 30 3.23 0.14 -10.02
C LEU A 30 2.26 -1.02 -10.19
N GLY A 31 1.04 -0.91 -9.64
CA GLY A 31 0.01 -1.93 -9.74
C GLY A 31 -0.33 -2.27 -11.18
N ALA A 32 -0.49 -1.26 -12.03
CA ALA A 32 -0.75 -1.46 -13.45
C ALA A 32 0.45 -2.06 -14.20
N ALA A 33 1.68 -1.63 -13.88
CA ALA A 33 2.89 -2.16 -14.50
C ALA A 33 3.16 -3.61 -14.10
N LEU A 34 3.10 -3.92 -12.80
CA LEU A 34 3.29 -5.29 -12.31
C LEU A 34 2.18 -6.23 -12.76
N GLY A 35 0.91 -5.82 -12.71
CA GLY A 35 -0.21 -6.63 -13.20
C GLY A 35 -0.04 -7.01 -14.67
N ARG A 36 0.38 -6.07 -15.53
CA ARG A 36 0.69 -6.37 -16.94
C ARG A 36 1.88 -7.30 -17.11
N ALA A 37 2.94 -7.09 -16.33
CA ALA A 37 4.18 -7.85 -16.46
C ALA A 37 4.07 -9.28 -15.93
N THR A 38 3.25 -9.49 -14.89
CA THR A 38 3.17 -10.76 -14.16
C THR A 38 1.90 -11.54 -14.42
N GLY A 39 0.88 -10.92 -14.99
CA GLY A 39 -0.47 -11.51 -15.12
C GLY A 39 -1.25 -11.57 -13.78
N MET A 40 -0.70 -11.04 -12.70
CA MET A 40 -1.36 -11.02 -11.38
C MET A 40 -2.60 -10.14 -11.37
N THR A 41 -3.62 -10.57 -10.62
CA THR A 41 -4.83 -9.78 -10.40
C THR A 41 -4.56 -8.64 -9.42
N PHE A 42 -4.84 -7.41 -9.83
CA PHE A 42 -4.72 -6.23 -8.96
C PHE A 42 -5.94 -6.11 -8.03
N ILE A 43 -5.68 -6.02 -6.73
CA ILE A 43 -6.69 -5.77 -5.69
C ILE A 43 -6.32 -4.48 -4.96
N ASP A 44 -7.19 -3.48 -5.02
CA ASP A 44 -7.15 -2.33 -4.12
C ASP A 44 -7.96 -2.68 -2.87
N LEU A 45 -7.33 -2.66 -1.69
CA LEU A 45 -7.95 -3.12 -0.45
C LEU A 45 -9.14 -2.24 -0.05
N ASP A 46 -9.05 -0.91 -0.25
CA ASP A 46 -10.17 -0.01 0.04
C ASP A 46 -11.37 -0.35 -0.84
N SER A 47 -11.16 -0.52 -2.16
CA SER A 47 -12.22 -0.93 -3.08
C SER A 47 -12.76 -2.33 -2.78
N TYR A 48 -11.92 -3.23 -2.28
CA TYR A 48 -12.35 -4.56 -1.84
C TYR A 48 -13.27 -4.47 -0.63
N ILE A 49 -12.91 -3.67 0.38
CA ILE A 49 -13.73 -3.39 1.55
C ILE A 49 -15.07 -2.77 1.16
N GLU A 50 -15.06 -1.74 0.31
CA GLU A 50 -16.28 -1.06 -0.14
C GLU A 50 -17.27 -2.01 -0.81
N ARG A 51 -16.78 -2.89 -1.66
CA ARG A 51 -17.62 -3.93 -2.31
C ARG A 51 -18.17 -4.94 -1.32
N ARG A 52 -17.36 -5.37 -0.34
CA ARG A 52 -17.78 -6.36 0.67
C ARG A 52 -18.83 -5.81 1.65
N PHE A 53 -18.74 -4.52 1.98
CA PHE A 53 -19.63 -3.87 2.94
C PHE A 53 -20.74 -3.05 2.28
N HIS A 54 -20.76 -2.95 0.95
CA HIS A 54 -21.71 -2.11 0.19
C HIS A 54 -21.78 -0.67 0.71
N ALA A 55 -20.64 -0.12 1.12
CA ALA A 55 -20.48 1.22 1.69
C ALA A 55 -19.08 1.75 1.38
N ASN A 56 -18.95 3.04 1.13
CA ASN A 56 -17.63 3.63 0.90
C ASN A 56 -16.83 3.75 2.22
N VAL A 57 -15.52 3.86 2.11
CA VAL A 57 -14.60 3.96 3.26
C VAL A 57 -15.00 5.09 4.21
N ARG A 58 -15.40 6.24 3.68
CA ARG A 58 -15.83 7.40 4.48
C ARG A 58 -17.06 7.07 5.36
N ASP A 59 -18.04 6.36 4.79
CA ASP A 59 -19.25 5.97 5.53
C ASP A 59 -18.93 4.91 6.59
N LEU A 60 -17.99 4.00 6.31
CA LEU A 60 -17.51 3.02 7.29
C LEU A 60 -16.80 3.71 8.46
N PHE A 61 -15.95 4.71 8.18
CA PHE A 61 -15.35 5.53 9.23
C PHE A 61 -16.39 6.30 10.04
N ALA A 62 -17.40 6.89 9.39
CA ALA A 62 -18.46 7.62 10.09
C ALA A 62 -19.30 6.70 10.98
N ARG A 63 -19.54 5.45 10.55
CA ARG A 63 -20.38 4.48 11.27
C ARG A 63 -19.65 3.79 12.42
N TYR A 64 -18.38 3.39 12.21
CA TYR A 64 -17.64 2.52 13.13
C TYR A 64 -16.47 3.22 13.83
N GLY A 65 -16.16 4.46 13.47
CA GLY A 65 -14.97 5.17 13.92
C GLY A 65 -13.67 4.58 13.33
N GLU A 66 -12.54 5.17 13.71
CA GLU A 66 -11.24 4.69 13.24
C GLU A 66 -10.96 3.26 13.70
N ALA A 67 -11.15 2.98 14.98
CA ALA A 67 -10.88 1.65 15.54
C ALA A 67 -11.71 0.55 14.87
N GLY A 68 -13.01 0.81 14.62
CA GLY A 68 -13.86 -0.15 13.92
C GLY A 68 -13.47 -0.33 12.45
N PHE A 69 -13.12 0.74 11.77
CA PHE A 69 -12.61 0.62 10.40
C PHE A 69 -11.29 -0.18 10.33
N ARG A 70 -10.35 0.05 11.26
CA ARG A 70 -9.09 -0.69 11.32
C ARG A 70 -9.30 -2.19 11.58
N ASP A 71 -10.32 -2.57 12.37
CA ASP A 71 -10.67 -3.98 12.54
C ASP A 71 -11.24 -4.59 11.25
N ILE A 72 -12.09 -3.84 10.53
CA ILE A 72 -12.58 -4.26 9.20
C ILE A 72 -11.41 -4.44 8.24
N GLU A 73 -10.53 -3.45 8.14
CA GLU A 73 -9.34 -3.47 7.28
C GLU A 73 -8.45 -4.68 7.57
N ARG A 74 -8.18 -4.97 8.86
CA ARG A 74 -7.40 -6.14 9.30
C ARG A 74 -8.02 -7.45 8.82
N ARG A 75 -9.34 -7.62 8.99
CA ARG A 75 -10.04 -8.85 8.58
C ARG A 75 -10.02 -9.03 7.06
N MET A 76 -10.24 -7.95 6.31
CA MET A 76 -10.20 -8.01 4.86
C MET A 76 -8.78 -8.22 4.32
N LEU A 77 -7.77 -7.64 4.96
CA LEU A 77 -6.38 -7.93 4.66
C LEU A 77 -6.06 -9.42 4.86
N ALA A 78 -6.48 -10.01 5.97
CA ALA A 78 -6.28 -11.44 6.22
C ALA A 78 -6.95 -12.31 5.15
N GLU A 79 -8.15 -11.94 4.69
CA GLU A 79 -8.87 -12.65 3.63
C GLU A 79 -8.11 -12.60 2.30
N VAL A 80 -7.72 -11.42 1.83
CA VAL A 80 -6.99 -11.28 0.55
C VAL A 80 -5.55 -11.81 0.60
N SER A 81 -4.97 -11.88 1.80
CA SER A 81 -3.65 -12.49 2.00
C SER A 81 -3.61 -14.00 1.78
N ALA A 82 -4.76 -14.66 1.72
CA ALA A 82 -4.88 -16.07 1.39
C ALA A 82 -5.08 -16.32 -0.11
N PHE A 83 -5.21 -15.27 -0.93
CA PHE A 83 -5.38 -15.40 -2.37
C PHE A 83 -4.03 -15.69 -3.04
N GLU A 84 -4.08 -16.34 -4.19
CA GLU A 84 -2.92 -16.60 -5.04
C GLU A 84 -2.89 -15.64 -6.24
N ASP A 85 -1.71 -15.38 -6.77
CA ASP A 85 -1.50 -14.55 -7.97
C ASP A 85 -2.17 -13.17 -7.91
N VAL A 86 -2.10 -12.54 -6.73
CA VAL A 86 -2.68 -11.21 -6.50
C VAL A 86 -1.62 -10.17 -6.11
N LEU A 87 -1.84 -8.96 -6.56
CA LEU A 87 -1.13 -7.77 -6.13
C LEU A 87 -2.10 -6.94 -5.28
N VAL A 88 -1.87 -6.90 -3.96
CA VAL A 88 -2.76 -6.26 -2.99
C VAL A 88 -2.22 -4.90 -2.60
N ALA A 89 -2.82 -3.85 -3.14
CA ALA A 89 -2.48 -2.48 -2.78
C ALA A 89 -3.27 -2.04 -1.55
N CYS A 90 -2.56 -1.76 -0.46
CA CYS A 90 -3.12 -1.30 0.81
C CYS A 90 -3.05 0.22 0.93
N GLY A 91 -3.88 0.80 1.80
CA GLY A 91 -3.71 2.18 2.23
C GLY A 91 -2.40 2.37 3.01
N GLY A 92 -1.82 3.59 2.95
CA GLY A 92 -0.54 3.85 3.63
C GLY A 92 -0.58 3.70 5.16
N GLY A 93 -1.75 3.68 5.77
CA GLY A 93 -1.94 3.40 7.21
C GLY A 93 -2.00 1.91 7.53
N THR A 94 -2.45 1.07 6.61
CA THR A 94 -2.71 -0.37 6.85
C THR A 94 -1.54 -1.11 7.51
N PRO A 95 -0.27 -0.93 7.09
CA PRO A 95 0.87 -1.61 7.71
C PRO A 95 1.12 -1.22 9.17
N CYS A 96 0.58 -0.07 9.61
CA CYS A 96 0.88 0.53 10.91
C CYS A 96 -0.06 0.06 12.03
N PHE A 97 -1.06 -0.75 11.72
CA PHE A 97 -2.05 -1.19 12.71
C PHE A 97 -1.96 -2.70 12.96
N PHE A 98 -2.22 -3.09 14.21
CA PHE A 98 -2.22 -4.48 14.65
C PHE A 98 -0.94 -5.24 14.22
N ASP A 99 -1.10 -6.48 13.79
CA ASP A 99 -0.07 -7.34 13.21
C ASP A 99 -0.10 -7.37 11.67
N ASN A 100 -0.70 -6.36 11.03
CA ASN A 100 -0.90 -6.33 9.58
C ASN A 100 0.40 -6.50 8.81
N MET A 101 1.50 -5.87 9.27
CA MET A 101 2.81 -6.02 8.63
C MET A 101 3.34 -7.47 8.73
N ASP A 102 3.08 -8.15 9.86
CA ASP A 102 3.46 -9.54 10.05
C ASP A 102 2.61 -10.47 9.17
N VAL A 103 1.31 -10.20 9.05
CA VAL A 103 0.40 -10.93 8.16
C VAL A 103 0.90 -10.84 6.72
N MET A 104 1.19 -9.65 6.23
CA MET A 104 1.70 -9.45 4.86
C MET A 104 3.04 -10.16 4.64
N ASN A 105 4.00 -10.04 5.57
CA ASN A 105 5.31 -10.69 5.47
C ASN A 105 5.24 -12.23 5.51
N ARG A 106 4.31 -12.79 6.27
CA ARG A 106 4.11 -14.26 6.31
C ARG A 106 3.40 -14.79 5.07
N SER A 107 2.48 -14.02 4.52
CA SER A 107 1.61 -14.44 3.42
C SER A 107 2.25 -14.26 2.05
N GLY A 108 3.11 -13.25 1.87
CA GLY A 108 3.63 -12.92 0.55
C GLY A 108 4.88 -12.06 0.56
N LEU A 109 5.10 -11.37 -0.55
CA LEU A 109 6.23 -10.47 -0.74
C LEU A 109 5.80 -9.03 -0.47
N THR A 110 6.38 -8.40 0.53
CA THR A 110 6.19 -6.98 0.81
C THR A 110 7.25 -6.14 0.10
N VAL A 111 6.81 -5.11 -0.63
CA VAL A 111 7.67 -4.22 -1.39
C VAL A 111 7.42 -2.78 -0.97
N MET A 112 8.34 -2.18 -0.23
CA MET A 112 8.27 -0.76 0.11
C MET A 112 8.65 0.09 -1.10
N LEU A 113 7.76 0.98 -1.51
CA LEU A 113 8.06 2.01 -2.50
C LEU A 113 8.70 3.21 -1.82
N ASP A 114 10.00 3.34 -1.99
CA ASP A 114 10.80 4.39 -1.40
C ASP A 114 10.83 5.62 -2.32
N ALA A 115 10.17 6.69 -1.90
CA ALA A 115 10.16 7.97 -2.58
C ALA A 115 10.80 9.05 -1.70
N PRO A 116 11.78 9.81 -2.21
CA PRO A 116 12.29 10.98 -1.51
C PRO A 116 11.18 11.98 -1.14
N GLU A 117 11.28 12.62 0.02
CA GLU A 117 10.28 13.59 0.51
C GLU A 117 9.98 14.69 -0.52
N GLU A 118 10.99 15.18 -1.23
CA GLU A 118 10.80 16.18 -2.28
C GLU A 118 9.94 15.66 -3.44
N CYS A 119 10.12 14.41 -3.85
CA CYS A 119 9.28 13.78 -4.87
C CYS A 119 7.83 13.66 -4.38
N LEU A 120 7.65 13.23 -3.14
CA LEU A 120 6.32 13.14 -2.51
C LEU A 120 5.67 14.51 -2.43
N PHE A 121 6.40 15.51 -1.97
CA PHE A 121 5.92 16.90 -1.91
C PHE A 121 5.47 17.41 -3.28
N GLY A 122 6.30 17.27 -4.32
CA GLY A 122 5.97 17.71 -5.67
C GLY A 122 4.69 17.07 -6.21
N ARG A 123 4.56 15.73 -6.07
CA ARG A 123 3.36 14.99 -6.52
C ARG A 123 2.11 15.32 -5.72
N LEU A 124 2.24 15.46 -4.39
CA LEU A 124 1.11 15.78 -3.52
C LEU A 124 0.65 17.22 -3.69
N LYS A 125 1.56 18.17 -3.93
CA LYS A 125 1.24 19.57 -4.22
C LYS A 125 0.34 19.69 -5.45
N VAL A 126 0.66 18.98 -6.53
CA VAL A 126 -0.15 18.99 -7.77
C VAL A 126 -1.54 18.39 -7.54
N GLY A 127 -1.64 17.32 -6.75
CA GLY A 127 -2.89 16.61 -6.50
C GLY A 127 -3.60 16.99 -5.20
N ARG A 128 -3.21 18.07 -4.53
CA ARG A 128 -3.65 18.48 -3.18
C ARG A 128 -5.16 18.56 -3.05
N ASN A 129 -5.82 19.25 -3.98
CA ASN A 129 -7.28 19.49 -3.92
C ASN A 129 -8.14 18.23 -3.98
N ARG A 130 -7.58 17.12 -4.44
CA ARG A 130 -8.27 15.83 -4.52
C ARG A 130 -8.14 14.98 -3.25
N ARG A 131 -7.41 15.50 -2.24
CA ARG A 131 -7.08 14.77 -1.01
C ARG A 131 -7.51 15.55 0.22
N PRO A 132 -8.65 15.18 0.85
CA PRO A 132 -9.23 15.94 1.96
C PRO A 132 -8.25 16.26 3.09
N LEU A 133 -7.35 15.32 3.43
CA LEU A 133 -6.38 15.44 4.53
C LEU A 133 -5.35 16.56 4.31
N ILE A 134 -5.04 16.90 3.07
CA ILE A 134 -3.98 17.84 2.73
C ILE A 134 -4.49 19.03 1.88
N ALA A 135 -5.77 19.04 1.53
CA ALA A 135 -6.35 20.02 0.59
C ALA A 135 -6.16 21.47 1.04
N ARG A 136 -6.15 21.72 2.34
CA ARG A 136 -6.09 23.06 2.93
C ARG A 136 -4.72 23.44 3.50
N LEU A 137 -3.72 22.55 3.43
CA LEU A 137 -2.40 22.80 3.97
C LEU A 137 -1.63 23.79 3.07
N SER A 138 -0.86 24.70 3.67
CA SER A 138 0.16 25.47 2.96
C SER A 138 1.28 24.55 2.46
N ASP A 139 2.21 25.09 1.70
CA ASP A 139 3.37 24.30 1.23
C ASP A 139 4.28 23.88 2.40
N GLU A 140 4.47 24.77 3.37
CA GLU A 140 5.24 24.48 4.60
C GLU A 140 4.55 23.43 5.45
N GLU A 141 3.24 23.57 5.65
CA GLU A 141 2.44 22.58 6.40
C GLU A 141 2.41 21.22 5.71
N LEU A 142 2.37 21.20 4.37
CA LEU A 142 2.42 19.95 3.61
C LEU A 142 3.77 19.26 3.77
N ARG A 143 4.89 20.00 3.75
CA ARG A 143 6.22 19.44 4.00
C ARG A 143 6.32 18.84 5.41
N ALA A 144 5.90 19.59 6.42
CA ALA A 144 5.87 19.13 7.80
C ALA A 144 5.02 17.87 7.94
N TYR A 145 3.82 17.85 7.35
CA TYR A 145 2.93 16.68 7.34
C TYR A 145 3.59 15.43 6.74
N ILE A 146 4.27 15.58 5.58
CA ILE A 146 4.96 14.46 4.93
C ILE A 146 6.05 13.90 5.85
N GLY A 147 6.94 14.75 6.37
CA GLY A 147 8.06 14.35 7.23
C GLY A 147 7.57 13.65 8.50
N GLU A 148 6.62 14.23 9.22
CA GLU A 148 6.04 13.64 10.41
C GLU A 148 5.32 12.31 10.15
N ALA A 149 4.54 12.25 9.07
CA ALA A 149 3.81 11.03 8.74
C ALA A 149 4.76 9.91 8.29
N LEU A 150 5.82 10.22 7.54
CA LEU A 150 6.87 9.25 7.20
C LEU A 150 7.60 8.76 8.45
N ALA A 151 8.02 9.65 9.34
CA ALA A 151 8.71 9.30 10.58
C ALA A 151 7.88 8.32 11.43
N ARG A 152 6.56 8.55 11.54
CA ARG A 152 5.66 7.63 12.27
C ARG A 152 5.48 6.28 11.60
N ARG A 153 5.55 6.20 10.26
CA ARG A 153 5.27 4.97 9.49
C ARG A 153 6.52 4.16 9.18
N MET A 154 7.68 4.80 9.14
CA MET A 154 8.93 4.13 8.79
C MET A 154 9.28 2.91 9.65
N PRO A 155 9.01 2.86 10.98
CA PRO A 155 9.22 1.65 11.77
C PRO A 155 8.46 0.43 11.26
N TYR A 156 7.32 0.64 10.60
CA TYR A 156 6.51 -0.41 9.97
C TYR A 156 6.96 -0.68 8.53
N TYR A 157 7.08 0.36 7.73
CA TYR A 157 7.48 0.28 6.31
C TYR A 157 8.86 -0.33 6.13
N GLY A 158 9.81 -0.02 7.03
CA GLY A 158 11.16 -0.58 7.03
C GLY A 158 11.23 -2.09 7.27
N ARG A 159 10.12 -2.73 7.67
CA ARG A 159 10.00 -4.19 7.81
C ARG A 159 9.63 -4.90 6.52
N ALA A 160 9.44 -4.18 5.41
CA ALA A 160 9.21 -4.77 4.10
C ALA A 160 10.41 -5.61 3.65
N ALA A 161 10.11 -6.74 3.00
CA ALA A 161 11.14 -7.67 2.52
C ALA A 161 12.02 -7.06 1.41
N VAL A 162 11.44 -6.16 0.60
CA VAL A 162 12.15 -5.47 -0.50
C VAL A 162 11.88 -3.97 -0.39
N ARG A 163 12.93 -3.18 -0.67
CA ARG A 163 12.83 -1.73 -0.82
C ARG A 163 13.10 -1.35 -2.27
N PHE A 164 12.14 -0.68 -2.91
CA PHE A 164 12.21 -0.32 -4.32
C PHE A 164 12.16 1.21 -4.49
N PRO A 165 13.16 1.83 -5.14
CA PRO A 165 13.15 3.26 -5.40
C PRO A 165 12.05 3.65 -6.38
N SER A 166 11.09 4.45 -5.96
CA SER A 166 9.89 4.76 -6.76
C SER A 166 10.19 5.60 -8.02
N HIS A 167 11.31 6.30 -8.06
CA HIS A 167 11.73 7.07 -9.25
C HIS A 167 12.04 6.17 -10.46
N MET A 168 12.35 4.90 -10.24
CA MET A 168 12.57 3.91 -11.32
C MET A 168 11.27 3.50 -12.04
N LEU A 169 10.10 3.94 -11.55
CA LEU A 169 8.80 3.70 -12.19
C LEU A 169 8.43 4.78 -13.22
N GLU A 170 9.23 5.84 -13.34
CA GLU A 170 8.94 7.01 -14.19
C GLU A 170 9.65 6.95 -15.56
N ASN A 171 10.39 5.86 -15.85
CA ASN A 171 11.11 5.63 -17.12
C ASN A 171 10.42 4.62 -18.02
#